data_38bb4a672f036f2ae5e35feaf4c379a9
#
_entry.id   38bb4a672f036f2ae5e35feaf4c379a9
#
_cell.length_a   1.000
_cell.length_b   1.000
_cell.length_c   1.000
_cell.angle_alpha   90.00
_cell.angle_beta   90.00
_cell.angle_gamma   90.00
#
_symmetry.space_group_name_H-M   'P 1'
#
loop_
_entity.id
_entity.type
_entity.pdbx_description
1 polymer ?
#
loop_
_entity_poly.entity_id
_entity_poly.type
_entity_poly.pdbx_seq_one_letter_code
_entity_poly.pdbx_strand_id
1 'polypeptide(L)'
;MFVVIFRAKVRALDDEYAHVAARMRELALMQFGCIEFHAVSEGDSEVALSYWRDQESIRAWRAHGEHLLAQELGRARWYESYVVQVASIVRDYSWP
;
A
#
# COMPACT_ATOMS: atom_id res chain seq x y z
N MET A 1 8.38 11.57 -9.54
CA MET A 1 7.36 10.51 -9.34
C MET A 1 7.94 9.38 -8.50
N PHE A 2 7.22 8.97 -7.51
CA PHE A 2 7.64 7.92 -6.59
C PHE A 2 6.64 6.79 -6.58
N VAL A 3 7.10 5.60 -6.28
CA VAL A 3 6.24 4.43 -6.09
C VAL A 3 6.52 3.81 -4.73
N VAL A 4 5.46 3.50 -4.00
CA VAL A 4 5.55 2.67 -2.79
C VAL A 4 5.23 1.25 -3.23
N ILE A 5 6.16 0.36 -2.96
CA ILE A 5 6.05 -1.06 -3.27
C ILE A 5 5.86 -1.80 -1.95
N PHE A 6 4.68 -2.38 -1.78
CA PHE A 6 4.38 -3.24 -0.63
C PHE A 6 4.30 -4.67 -1.12
N ARG A 7 5.12 -5.55 -0.53
CA ARG A 7 5.10 -6.98 -0.85
C ARG A 7 4.96 -7.76 0.44
N ALA A 8 3.98 -8.63 0.50
CA ALA A 8 3.68 -9.38 1.70
C ALA A 8 3.49 -10.86 1.42
N LYS A 9 3.85 -11.67 2.41
CA LYS A 9 3.43 -13.06 2.51
C LYS A 9 2.29 -13.12 3.50
N VAL A 10 1.15 -13.60 3.04
CA VAL A 10 -0.09 -13.63 3.81
C VAL A 10 -0.10 -14.85 4.72
N ARG A 11 -0.46 -14.63 5.99
CA ARG A 11 -0.72 -15.69 6.95
C ARG A 11 -2.19 -16.10 6.90
N ALA A 12 -3.08 -15.13 7.12
CA ALA A 12 -4.51 -15.33 7.08
C ALA A 12 -5.21 -13.99 6.86
N LEU A 13 -6.15 -13.94 5.94
CA LEU A 13 -6.97 -12.74 5.71
C LEU A 13 -8.37 -12.99 6.27
N ASP A 14 -9.00 -11.93 6.74
CA ASP A 14 -10.34 -11.92 7.30
C ASP A 14 -11.19 -10.80 6.68
N ASP A 15 -12.45 -10.68 7.07
CA ASP A 15 -13.35 -9.65 6.54
C ASP A 15 -12.85 -8.23 6.90
N GLU A 16 -12.22 -8.07 8.05
CA GLU A 16 -11.68 -6.80 8.48
C GLU A 16 -10.55 -6.35 7.57
N TYR A 17 -9.73 -7.28 7.08
CA TYR A 17 -8.66 -6.98 6.13
C TYR A 17 -9.21 -6.25 4.89
N ALA A 18 -10.27 -6.78 4.30
CA ALA A 18 -10.86 -6.19 3.09
C ALA A 18 -11.33 -4.76 3.32
N HIS A 19 -11.97 -4.49 4.46
CA HIS A 19 -12.42 -3.15 4.83
C HIS A 19 -11.26 -2.20 5.06
N VAL A 20 -10.23 -2.64 5.80
CA VAL A 20 -9.06 -1.81 6.11
C VAL A 20 -8.25 -1.52 4.85
N ALA A 21 -8.03 -2.53 4.00
CA ALA A 21 -7.31 -2.35 2.74
C ALA A 21 -8.02 -1.35 1.82
N ALA A 22 -9.34 -1.46 1.69
CA ALA A 22 -10.15 -0.51 0.91
C ALA A 22 -10.05 0.90 1.48
N ARG A 23 -10.07 1.04 2.80
CA ARG A 23 -9.96 2.34 3.48
C ARG A 23 -8.58 2.97 3.26
N MET A 24 -7.51 2.17 3.31
CA MET A 24 -6.15 2.68 3.07
C MET A 24 -6.00 3.22 1.65
N ARG A 25 -6.55 2.50 0.68
CA ARG A 25 -6.58 2.93 -0.71
C ARG A 25 -7.39 4.22 -0.88
N GLU A 26 -8.56 4.29 -0.27
CA GLU A 26 -9.42 5.47 -0.32
C GLU A 26 -8.72 6.70 0.26
N LEU A 27 -8.11 6.57 1.44
CA LEU A 27 -7.34 7.65 2.06
C LEU A 27 -6.21 8.13 1.16
N ALA A 28 -5.45 7.19 0.58
CA ALA A 28 -4.36 7.53 -0.32
C ALA A 28 -4.86 8.37 -1.50
N LEU A 29 -5.88 7.88 -2.19
CA LEU A 29 -6.39 8.51 -3.41
C LEU A 29 -7.17 9.80 -3.17
N MET A 30 -8.01 9.84 -2.12
CA MET A 30 -8.93 10.93 -1.90
C MET A 30 -8.39 12.03 -0.99
N GLN A 31 -7.48 11.71 -0.09
CA GLN A 31 -7.01 12.64 0.93
C GLN A 31 -5.54 13.00 0.84
N PHE A 32 -4.69 12.06 0.47
CA PHE A 32 -3.24 12.25 0.53
C PHE A 32 -2.55 12.44 -0.82
N GLY A 33 -3.30 12.47 -1.90
CA GLY A 33 -2.75 12.82 -3.21
C GLY A 33 -2.08 11.68 -3.97
N CYS A 34 -2.38 10.43 -3.63
CA CYS A 34 -1.95 9.28 -4.42
C CYS A 34 -2.53 9.38 -5.85
N ILE A 35 -1.70 9.12 -6.85
CA ILE A 35 -2.09 9.25 -8.26
C ILE A 35 -2.78 7.99 -8.76
N GLU A 36 -2.21 6.83 -8.45
CA GLU A 36 -2.72 5.52 -8.85
C GLU A 36 -2.44 4.51 -7.73
N PHE A 37 -3.29 3.51 -7.62
CA PHE A 37 -3.14 2.46 -6.64
C PHE A 37 -3.54 1.13 -7.26
N HIS A 38 -2.63 0.14 -7.22
CA HIS A 38 -2.85 -1.20 -7.77
C HIS A 38 -2.48 -2.25 -6.74
N ALA A 39 -3.33 -3.24 -6.59
CA ALA A 39 -3.05 -4.37 -5.71
C ALA A 39 -3.42 -5.67 -6.41
N VAL A 40 -2.54 -6.65 -6.31
CA VAL A 40 -2.75 -7.98 -6.88
C VAL A 40 -2.31 -9.03 -5.87
N SER A 41 -2.93 -10.20 -5.95
CA SER A 41 -2.60 -11.33 -5.10
C SER A 41 -2.47 -12.59 -5.94
N GLU A 42 -1.51 -13.42 -5.60
CA GLU A 42 -1.32 -14.74 -6.20
C GLU A 42 -0.89 -15.70 -5.10
N GLY A 43 -1.75 -16.69 -4.81
CA GLY A 43 -1.52 -17.58 -3.69
C GLY A 43 -1.47 -16.80 -2.38
N ASP A 44 -0.38 -16.97 -1.63
CA ASP A 44 -0.14 -16.24 -0.37
C ASP A 44 0.69 -14.96 -0.57
N SER A 45 0.98 -14.59 -1.80
CA SER A 45 1.75 -13.39 -2.13
C SER A 45 0.83 -12.24 -2.48
N GLU A 46 1.09 -11.08 -1.88
CA GLU A 46 0.37 -9.85 -2.15
C GLU A 46 1.33 -8.74 -2.55
N VAL A 47 0.98 -8.00 -3.59
CA VAL A 47 1.75 -6.83 -4.04
C VAL A 47 0.79 -5.66 -4.19
N ALA A 48 1.12 -4.54 -3.55
CA ALA A 48 0.41 -3.28 -3.73
C ALA A 48 1.39 -2.20 -4.17
N LEU A 49 1.00 -1.47 -5.21
CA LEU A 49 1.77 -0.36 -5.75
C LEU A 49 0.95 0.92 -5.62
N SER A 50 1.56 1.96 -5.07
CA SER A 50 0.96 3.28 -5.04
C SER A 50 1.92 4.31 -5.61
N TYR A 51 1.39 5.23 -6.41
CA TYR A 51 2.18 6.22 -7.16
C TYR A 51 1.93 7.62 -6.61
N TRP A 52 2.99 8.39 -6.42
CA TRP A 52 2.97 9.67 -5.71
C TRP A 52 3.90 10.69 -6.36
N ARG A 53 3.53 11.97 -6.25
CA ARG A 53 4.36 13.06 -6.78
C ARG A 53 5.55 13.38 -5.88
N ASP A 54 5.39 13.21 -4.57
CA ASP A 54 6.43 13.53 -3.60
C ASP A 54 6.44 12.56 -2.42
N GLN A 55 7.55 12.55 -1.70
CA GLN A 55 7.72 11.67 -0.54
C GLN A 55 6.99 12.19 0.70
N GLU A 56 6.74 13.48 0.78
CA GLU A 56 6.05 14.08 1.92
C GLU A 56 4.62 13.55 2.02
N SER A 57 3.92 13.47 0.91
CA SER A 57 2.57 12.89 0.86
C SER A 57 2.55 11.42 1.28
N ILE A 58 3.56 10.66 0.88
CA ILE A 58 3.71 9.26 1.30
C ILE A 58 3.86 9.20 2.83
N ARG A 59 4.72 10.02 3.40
CA ARG A 59 4.95 10.04 4.85
C ARG A 59 3.68 10.40 5.61
N ALA A 60 2.95 11.41 5.13
CA ALA A 60 1.71 11.85 5.75
C ALA A 60 0.66 10.73 5.75
N TRP A 61 0.49 10.04 4.65
CA TRP A 61 -0.43 8.90 4.54
C TRP A 61 -0.04 7.77 5.50
N ARG A 62 1.23 7.39 5.50
CA ARG A 62 1.71 6.29 6.36
C ARG A 62 1.67 6.64 7.85
N ALA A 63 1.77 7.91 8.19
CA ALA A 63 1.69 8.38 9.57
C ALA A 63 0.25 8.61 10.06
N HIS A 64 -0.75 8.55 9.18
CA HIS A 64 -2.15 8.70 9.54
C HIS A 64 -2.57 7.60 10.53
N GLY A 65 -3.38 7.96 11.54
CA GLY A 65 -3.76 7.02 12.60
C GLY A 65 -4.38 5.72 12.09
N GLU A 66 -5.24 5.78 11.07
CA GLU A 66 -5.84 4.58 10.48
C GLU A 66 -4.79 3.70 9.80
N HIS A 67 -3.77 4.30 9.17
CA HIS A 67 -2.67 3.56 8.55
C HIS A 67 -1.78 2.89 9.61
N LEU A 68 -1.55 3.56 10.71
CA LEU A 68 -0.80 2.98 11.83
C LEU A 68 -1.53 1.77 12.41
N LEU A 69 -2.84 1.87 12.56
CA LEU A 69 -3.66 0.75 13.01
C LEU A 69 -3.61 -0.42 12.02
N ALA A 70 -3.67 -0.12 10.71
CA ALA A 70 -3.55 -1.14 9.67
C ALA A 70 -2.20 -1.87 9.75
N GLN A 71 -1.11 -1.16 10.02
CA GLN A 71 0.21 -1.77 10.21
C GLN A 71 0.24 -2.73 11.40
N GLU A 72 -0.36 -2.33 12.53
CA GLU A 72 -0.45 -3.19 13.72
C GLU A 72 -1.24 -4.46 13.44
N LEU A 73 -2.41 -4.33 12.81
CA LEU A 73 -3.26 -5.46 12.45
C LEU A 73 -2.56 -6.39 11.45
N GLY A 74 -1.84 -5.82 10.49
CA GLY A 74 -1.08 -6.60 9.53
C GLY A 74 -0.05 -7.49 10.21
N ARG A 75 0.74 -6.91 11.10
CA ARG A 75 1.77 -7.66 11.84
C ARG A 75 1.16 -8.69 12.80
N ALA A 76 0.07 -8.34 13.45
CA ALA A 76 -0.55 -9.21 14.45
C ALA A 76 -1.32 -10.38 13.83
N ARG A 77 -1.97 -10.19 12.68
CA ARG A 77 -2.96 -11.16 12.18
C ARG A 77 -2.78 -11.58 10.73
N TRP A 78 -2.51 -10.62 9.82
CA TRP A 78 -2.66 -10.86 8.37
C TRP A 78 -1.42 -11.35 7.68
N TYR A 79 -0.25 -10.84 8.07
CA TYR A 79 0.98 -11.10 7.32
C TYR A 79 1.98 -11.93 8.12
N GLU A 80 2.57 -12.90 7.45
CA GLU A 80 3.74 -13.60 7.96
C GLU A 80 4.97 -12.69 7.88
N SER A 81 5.08 -11.97 6.76
CA SER A 81 6.16 -11.01 6.53
C SER A 81 5.73 -9.97 5.51
N TYR A 82 6.36 -8.82 5.52
CA TYR A 82 6.19 -7.82 4.46
C TYR A 82 7.40 -6.93 4.32
N VAL A 83 7.54 -6.35 3.14
CA VAL A 83 8.56 -5.36 2.80
C VAL A 83 7.87 -4.14 2.20
N VAL A 84 8.29 -2.95 2.63
CA VAL A 84 7.85 -1.69 2.05
C VAL A 84 9.06 -0.98 1.48
N GLN A 85 8.99 -0.61 0.21
CA GLN A 85 10.06 0.12 -0.46
C GLN A 85 9.48 1.36 -1.12
N VAL A 86 10.19 2.47 -1.04
CA VAL A 86 9.88 3.69 -1.75
C VAL A 86 10.96 3.88 -2.81
N ALA A 87 10.57 3.96 -4.06
CA ALA A 87 11.49 4.10 -5.17
C ALA A 87 11.12 5.30 -6.03
N SER A 88 12.13 5.90 -6.65
CA SER A 88 11.94 6.94 -7.65
C SER A 88 11.81 6.30 -9.02
N ILE A 89 10.83 6.74 -9.80
CA ILE A 89 10.64 6.26 -11.16
C ILE A 89 11.54 7.07 -12.07
N VAL A 90 12.52 6.41 -12.67
CA VAL A 90 13.53 7.05 -13.52
C VAL A 90 13.02 7.21 -14.95
N ARG A 91 12.30 6.24 -15.46
CA ARG A 91 11.70 6.27 -16.79
C ARG A 91 10.35 5.56 -16.77
N ASP A 92 9.47 5.99 -17.66
CA ASP A 92 8.10 5.48 -17.73
C ASP A 92 7.72 5.35 -19.21
N TYR A 93 7.36 4.16 -19.63
CA TYR A 93 6.94 3.87 -21.00
C TYR A 93 5.59 3.19 -20.97
N SER A 94 4.70 3.61 -21.84
CA SER A 94 3.37 2.99 -21.95
C SER A 94 2.99 2.78 -23.42
N TRP A 95 2.09 1.84 -23.63
CA TRP A 95 1.50 1.55 -24.94
C TRP A 95 0.06 1.09 -24.70
N PRO A 96 -0.93 1.52 -25.42
CA PRO A 96 -0.91 2.41 -26.57
C PRO A 96 -0.51 3.79 -26.21
#